data_ff8e9b37085465fa750e71ffa76df888
#
_entry.id   ff8e9b37085465fa750e71ffa76df888
#
_cell.length_a   1.000
_cell.length_b   1.000
_cell.length_c   1.000
_cell.angle_alpha   90.00
_cell.angle_beta   90.00
_cell.angle_gamma   90.00
#
_symmetry.space_group_name_H-M   'P 1'
#
loop_
_entity.id
_entity.type
_entity.pdbx_description
1 polymer ?
#
loop_
_entity_poly.entity_id
_entity_poly.type
_entity_poly.pdbx_seq_one_letter_code
_entity_poly.pdbx_strand_id
1 'polypeptide(L)'
;MKQRIGRCVACIALVIVLAACSEPLVEPRAPRTPTAVIDRYNAIVATAEAGDDLLMRARAYYDRGNIWFEQQNYTEAIADYDRALALDPSMSRAFHNRGLAYALLKEYDAALRDYAQAIHLDPAYRRAYENRVRLLEELTASTPDETLLQQLADDYGSLARLIPEAEAPYRYRQGLILVRLNDRTAAREAFDAAIRARPQHVDALYERALLHYAVGDLNAALADLDTALRLSPRAANAYYARGLIRHAQGDPRSAIADFGQALLLRPDYPEALIARAATYAEQGNITAARADLKRLDELQLDPALQPARETLRIRINAP
;
A
#
# COMPACT_ATOMS: atom_id res chain seq x y z
N MET A 1 19.47 21.95 -18.21
CA MET A 1 19.37 20.54 -18.66
C MET A 1 19.59 19.65 -17.47
N LYS A 2 18.69 18.76 -17.20
CA LYS A 2 18.53 17.77 -16.13
C LYS A 2 17.60 18.20 -14.98
N GLN A 3 16.33 17.99 -15.27
CA GLN A 3 15.23 17.86 -14.31
C GLN A 3 15.21 16.44 -13.69
N ARG A 4 14.62 16.37 -12.49
CA ARG A 4 13.96 15.24 -11.85
C ARG A 4 14.86 14.19 -11.18
N ILE A 5 15.06 14.36 -9.89
CA ILE A 5 14.98 13.23 -8.94
C ILE A 5 14.37 13.79 -7.65
N GLY A 6 13.12 13.53 -7.45
CA GLY A 6 12.39 13.91 -6.24
C GLY A 6 11.07 13.15 -6.19
N ARG A 7 11.12 11.82 -6.16
CA ARG A 7 9.93 11.00 -5.89
C ARG A 7 10.25 9.80 -5.02
N CYS A 8 9.77 9.88 -3.79
CA CYS A 8 9.19 8.80 -3.04
C CYS A 8 10.11 7.65 -2.63
N VAL A 9 10.74 7.80 -1.47
CA VAL A 9 11.38 6.69 -0.72
C VAL A 9 10.35 5.59 -0.34
N ALA A 10 9.06 5.89 -0.34
CA ALA A 10 7.99 4.92 -0.11
C ALA A 10 7.80 3.91 -1.26
N CYS A 11 8.21 4.24 -2.50
CA CYS A 11 8.04 3.34 -3.64
C CYS A 11 9.14 2.27 -3.77
N ILE A 12 10.32 2.47 -3.17
CA ILE A 12 11.45 1.54 -3.33
C ILE A 12 11.32 0.31 -2.41
N ALA A 13 10.66 0.44 -1.26
CA ALA A 13 10.38 -0.72 -0.38
C ALA A 13 9.31 -1.65 -0.97
N LEU A 14 8.45 -1.15 -1.87
CA LEU A 14 7.35 -1.91 -2.45
C LEU A 14 7.81 -2.93 -3.52
N VAL A 15 8.94 -2.70 -4.17
CA VAL A 15 9.42 -3.54 -5.29
C VAL A 15 10.11 -4.82 -4.80
N ILE A 16 10.71 -4.82 -3.60
CA ILE A 16 11.50 -5.96 -3.11
C ILE A 16 10.64 -7.05 -2.45
N VAL A 17 9.47 -6.71 -1.90
CA VAL A 17 8.57 -7.71 -1.28
C VAL A 17 7.65 -8.38 -2.32
N LEU A 18 7.43 -7.76 -3.48
CA LEU A 18 6.64 -8.37 -4.57
C LEU A 18 7.39 -9.48 -5.33
N ALA A 19 8.71 -9.55 -5.22
CA ALA A 19 9.51 -10.60 -5.87
C ALA A 19 9.40 -11.98 -5.18
N ALA A 20 8.86 -12.06 -3.95
CA ALA A 20 8.75 -13.33 -3.21
C ALA A 20 7.36 -13.97 -3.28
N CYS A 21 6.34 -13.29 -3.84
CA CYS A 21 4.97 -13.81 -3.98
C CYS A 21 4.40 -13.67 -5.40
N SER A 22 5.19 -13.20 -6.36
CA SER A 22 4.79 -13.26 -7.76
C SER A 22 5.16 -14.65 -8.29
N GLU A 23 4.24 -15.61 -8.20
CA GLU A 23 4.19 -16.57 -9.30
C GLU A 23 4.11 -15.72 -10.57
N PRO A 24 4.99 -15.92 -11.55
CA PRO A 24 4.92 -15.19 -12.80
C PRO A 24 3.48 -15.33 -13.33
N LEU A 25 2.86 -14.21 -13.74
CA LEU A 25 1.70 -14.27 -14.61
C LEU A 25 2.04 -15.35 -15.62
N VAL A 26 1.30 -16.45 -15.61
CA VAL A 26 1.56 -17.59 -16.49
C VAL A 26 1.74 -16.99 -17.87
N GLU A 27 3.01 -16.96 -18.34
CA GLU A 27 3.27 -16.56 -19.72
C GLU A 27 2.37 -17.42 -20.59
N PRO A 28 1.56 -16.84 -21.46
CA PRO A 28 0.67 -17.62 -22.30
C PRO A 28 1.56 -18.60 -23.09
N ARG A 29 1.38 -19.90 -22.83
CA ARG A 29 1.97 -20.94 -23.68
C ARG A 29 1.65 -20.55 -25.11
N ALA A 30 2.67 -20.38 -25.96
CA ALA A 30 2.55 -20.02 -27.36
C ALA A 30 1.39 -20.81 -28.00
N PRO A 31 0.42 -20.14 -28.62
CA PRO A 31 -0.81 -20.79 -29.08
C PRO A 31 -0.50 -21.87 -30.11
N ARG A 32 -0.96 -23.08 -29.83
CA ARG A 32 -1.17 -24.05 -30.91
C ARG A 32 -2.25 -23.45 -31.81
N THR A 33 -1.88 -22.84 -32.93
CA THR A 33 -2.69 -22.07 -33.88
C THR A 33 -4.00 -21.53 -33.28
N PRO A 34 -4.08 -20.23 -32.96
CA PRO A 34 -5.20 -19.62 -32.19
C PRO A 34 -6.58 -20.01 -32.75
N THR A 35 -6.69 -20.12 -34.05
CA THR A 35 -7.91 -20.47 -34.80
C THR A 35 -8.44 -21.88 -34.46
N ALA A 36 -7.60 -22.89 -34.45
CA ALA A 36 -8.05 -24.26 -34.20
C ALA A 36 -8.56 -24.48 -32.76
N VAL A 37 -8.07 -23.72 -31.80
CA VAL A 37 -8.55 -23.81 -30.43
C VAL A 37 -9.94 -23.19 -30.29
N ILE A 38 -10.15 -22.00 -30.85
CA ILE A 38 -11.46 -21.33 -30.77
C ILE A 38 -12.53 -22.11 -31.58
N ASP A 39 -12.18 -22.68 -32.73
CA ASP A 39 -13.11 -23.50 -33.52
C ASP A 39 -13.62 -24.73 -32.75
N ARG A 40 -12.74 -25.36 -31.95
CA ARG A 40 -13.14 -26.43 -31.05
C ARG A 40 -14.16 -25.97 -30.01
N TYR A 41 -13.92 -24.80 -29.37
CA TYR A 41 -14.85 -24.27 -28.38
C TYR A 41 -16.14 -23.75 -28.98
N ASN A 42 -16.12 -23.26 -30.23
CA ASN A 42 -17.33 -22.96 -31.02
C ASN A 42 -18.20 -24.20 -31.21
N ALA A 43 -17.60 -25.35 -31.56
CA ALA A 43 -18.32 -26.61 -31.68
C ALA A 43 -18.89 -27.10 -30.33
N ILE A 44 -18.16 -26.92 -29.24
CA ILE A 44 -18.65 -27.26 -27.88
C ILE A 44 -19.87 -26.40 -27.53
N VAL A 45 -19.80 -25.08 -27.78
CA VAL A 45 -20.92 -24.15 -27.52
C VAL A 45 -22.14 -24.55 -28.39
N ALA A 46 -21.94 -24.77 -29.68
CA ALA A 46 -23.03 -25.18 -30.56
C ALA A 46 -23.70 -26.49 -30.11
N THR A 47 -22.90 -27.45 -29.63
CA THR A 47 -23.44 -28.70 -29.06
C THR A 47 -24.25 -28.46 -27.79
N ALA A 48 -23.74 -27.58 -26.90
CA ALA A 48 -24.41 -27.20 -25.65
C ALA A 48 -25.71 -26.42 -25.92
N GLU A 49 -25.72 -25.55 -26.95
CA GLU A 49 -26.90 -24.79 -27.36
C GLU A 49 -28.01 -25.68 -27.93
N ALA A 50 -27.65 -26.79 -28.58
CA ALA A 50 -28.61 -27.78 -29.11
C ALA A 50 -29.24 -28.65 -28.00
N GLY A 51 -28.66 -28.68 -26.80
CA GLY A 51 -29.19 -29.42 -25.67
C GLY A 51 -30.04 -28.53 -24.72
N ASP A 52 -30.72 -29.17 -23.76
CA ASP A 52 -31.62 -28.51 -22.82
C ASP A 52 -30.93 -28.18 -21.45
N ASP A 53 -29.66 -28.58 -21.29
CA ASP A 53 -28.92 -28.37 -20.02
C ASP A 53 -28.33 -26.94 -19.97
N LEU A 54 -28.98 -26.08 -19.17
CA LEU A 54 -28.58 -24.70 -18.98
C LEU A 54 -27.21 -24.57 -18.32
N LEU A 55 -26.88 -25.46 -17.37
CA LEU A 55 -25.59 -25.43 -16.69
C LEU A 55 -24.45 -25.85 -17.61
N MET A 56 -24.68 -26.87 -18.45
CA MET A 56 -23.72 -27.25 -19.48
C MET A 56 -23.50 -26.10 -20.47
N ARG A 57 -24.55 -25.39 -20.86
CA ARG A 57 -24.48 -24.24 -21.74
C ARG A 57 -23.74 -23.08 -21.11
N ALA A 58 -24.03 -22.76 -19.83
CA ALA A 58 -23.31 -21.74 -19.07
C ALA A 58 -21.82 -22.07 -19.03
N ARG A 59 -21.47 -23.32 -18.76
CA ARG A 59 -20.09 -23.78 -18.68
C ARG A 59 -19.38 -23.66 -20.04
N ALA A 60 -20.05 -24.03 -21.16
CA ALA A 60 -19.47 -23.92 -22.50
C ALA A 60 -19.12 -22.45 -22.84
N TYR A 61 -20.02 -21.51 -22.55
CA TYR A 61 -19.74 -20.10 -22.75
C TYR A 61 -18.59 -19.62 -21.86
N TYR A 62 -18.58 -19.99 -20.57
CA TYR A 62 -17.48 -19.63 -19.66
C TYR A 62 -16.13 -20.13 -20.18
N ASP A 63 -16.05 -21.38 -20.60
CA ASP A 63 -14.81 -21.98 -21.09
C ASP A 63 -14.35 -21.34 -22.41
N ARG A 64 -15.28 -20.99 -23.35
CA ARG A 64 -14.93 -20.24 -24.54
C ARG A 64 -14.50 -18.79 -24.21
N GLY A 65 -15.15 -18.15 -23.28
CA GLY A 65 -14.76 -16.83 -22.78
C GLY A 65 -13.33 -16.81 -22.23
N ASN A 66 -12.91 -17.87 -21.53
CA ASN A 66 -11.52 -18.00 -21.08
C ASN A 66 -10.54 -18.09 -22.26
N ILE A 67 -10.89 -18.79 -23.34
CA ILE A 67 -10.04 -18.85 -24.54
C ILE A 67 -9.94 -17.49 -25.23
N TRP A 68 -11.05 -16.76 -25.35
CA TRP A 68 -11.02 -15.38 -25.84
C TRP A 68 -10.14 -14.49 -24.98
N PHE A 69 -10.23 -14.62 -23.66
CA PHE A 69 -9.41 -13.86 -22.71
C PHE A 69 -7.92 -14.16 -22.88
N GLU A 70 -7.53 -15.45 -23.01
CA GLU A 70 -6.15 -15.87 -23.26
C GLU A 70 -5.61 -15.32 -24.59
N GLN A 71 -6.47 -15.14 -25.59
CA GLN A 71 -6.14 -14.52 -26.87
C GLN A 71 -6.18 -12.98 -26.83
N GLN A 72 -6.41 -12.38 -25.67
CA GLN A 72 -6.55 -10.93 -25.47
C GLN A 72 -7.76 -10.29 -26.19
N ASN A 73 -8.71 -11.11 -26.64
CA ASN A 73 -9.98 -10.68 -27.20
C ASN A 73 -10.98 -10.44 -26.05
N TYR A 74 -10.75 -9.36 -25.29
CA TYR A 74 -11.47 -9.12 -24.05
C TYR A 74 -12.95 -8.82 -24.25
N THR A 75 -13.32 -8.18 -25.36
CA THR A 75 -14.73 -7.89 -25.69
C THR A 75 -15.52 -9.17 -25.93
N GLU A 76 -14.98 -10.11 -26.70
CA GLU A 76 -15.57 -11.41 -26.96
C GLU A 76 -15.63 -12.26 -25.69
N ALA A 77 -14.59 -12.17 -24.85
CA ALA A 77 -14.56 -12.84 -23.56
C ALA A 77 -15.71 -12.34 -22.66
N ILE A 78 -15.90 -11.02 -22.56
CA ILE A 78 -16.98 -10.38 -21.80
C ILE A 78 -18.34 -10.87 -22.32
N ALA A 79 -18.56 -10.86 -23.63
CA ALA A 79 -19.83 -11.32 -24.22
C ALA A 79 -20.15 -12.78 -23.86
N ASP A 80 -19.15 -13.65 -23.81
CA ASP A 80 -19.34 -15.04 -23.42
C ASP A 80 -19.53 -15.21 -21.91
N TYR A 81 -18.81 -14.45 -21.09
CA TYR A 81 -19.08 -14.43 -19.65
C TYR A 81 -20.50 -13.90 -19.34
N ASP A 82 -20.99 -12.89 -20.07
CA ASP A 82 -22.36 -12.38 -19.94
C ASP A 82 -23.40 -13.48 -20.20
N ARG A 83 -23.20 -14.27 -21.28
CA ARG A 83 -24.08 -15.40 -21.57
C ARG A 83 -24.02 -16.49 -20.51
N ALA A 84 -22.82 -16.79 -20.02
CA ALA A 84 -22.63 -17.75 -18.93
C ALA A 84 -23.36 -17.31 -17.66
N LEU A 85 -23.19 -16.05 -17.27
CA LEU A 85 -23.79 -15.47 -16.06
C LEU A 85 -25.30 -15.25 -16.17
N ALA A 86 -25.83 -15.06 -17.39
CA ALA A 86 -27.27 -15.01 -17.62
C ALA A 86 -27.92 -16.40 -17.40
N LEU A 87 -27.18 -17.49 -17.65
CA LEU A 87 -27.66 -18.87 -17.44
C LEU A 87 -27.38 -19.38 -16.04
N ASP A 88 -26.24 -19.02 -15.45
CA ASP A 88 -25.84 -19.37 -14.09
C ASP A 88 -25.24 -18.16 -13.36
N PRO A 89 -26.05 -17.37 -12.64
CA PRO A 89 -25.60 -16.22 -11.88
C PRO A 89 -24.74 -16.58 -10.64
N SER A 90 -24.55 -17.85 -10.32
CA SER A 90 -23.76 -18.29 -9.18
C SER A 90 -22.27 -18.50 -9.49
N MET A 91 -21.88 -18.31 -10.75
CA MET A 91 -20.49 -18.53 -11.20
C MET A 91 -19.53 -17.42 -10.73
N SER A 92 -19.03 -17.50 -9.49
CA SER A 92 -18.07 -16.53 -8.93
C SER A 92 -16.83 -16.34 -9.82
N ARG A 93 -16.35 -17.43 -10.44
CA ARG A 93 -15.20 -17.38 -11.37
C ARG A 93 -15.50 -16.61 -12.66
N ALA A 94 -16.73 -16.68 -13.17
CA ALA A 94 -17.13 -15.94 -14.37
C ALA A 94 -17.18 -14.42 -14.08
N PHE A 95 -17.73 -14.01 -12.94
CA PHE A 95 -17.66 -12.63 -12.49
C PHE A 95 -16.21 -12.16 -12.34
N HIS A 96 -15.36 -12.94 -11.66
CA HIS A 96 -13.95 -12.57 -11.50
C HIS A 96 -13.24 -12.40 -12.85
N ASN A 97 -13.41 -13.33 -13.79
CA ASN A 97 -12.72 -13.27 -15.08
C ASN A 97 -13.29 -12.15 -15.97
N ARG A 98 -14.60 -11.86 -15.90
CA ARG A 98 -15.22 -10.73 -16.60
C ARG A 98 -14.70 -9.41 -16.00
N GLY A 99 -14.61 -9.30 -14.68
CA GLY A 99 -14.02 -8.16 -13.99
C GLY A 99 -12.56 -7.92 -14.39
N LEU A 100 -11.79 -9.00 -14.58
CA LEU A 100 -10.42 -8.90 -15.07
C LEU A 100 -10.36 -8.39 -16.52
N ALA A 101 -11.27 -8.84 -17.39
CA ALA A 101 -11.38 -8.34 -18.77
C ALA A 101 -11.77 -6.85 -18.80
N TYR A 102 -12.72 -6.43 -17.96
CA TYR A 102 -13.08 -5.02 -17.81
C TYR A 102 -11.89 -4.16 -17.31
N ALA A 103 -11.14 -4.65 -16.32
CA ALA A 103 -9.97 -3.93 -15.82
C ALA A 103 -8.92 -3.70 -16.92
N LEU A 104 -8.69 -4.70 -17.78
CA LEU A 104 -7.76 -4.60 -18.92
C LEU A 104 -8.26 -3.63 -19.99
N LEU A 105 -9.57 -3.50 -20.17
CA LEU A 105 -10.20 -2.48 -21.02
C LEU A 105 -10.31 -1.11 -20.34
N LYS A 106 -9.85 -0.97 -19.09
CA LYS A 106 -9.95 0.24 -18.25
C LYS A 106 -11.39 0.63 -17.89
N GLU A 107 -12.31 -0.31 -17.95
CA GLU A 107 -13.68 -0.16 -17.48
C GLU A 107 -13.74 -0.48 -15.97
N TYR A 108 -13.10 0.38 -15.18
CA TYR A 108 -12.78 0.11 -13.78
C TYR A 108 -14.00 -0.08 -12.88
N ASP A 109 -15.06 0.70 -13.11
CA ASP A 109 -16.31 0.58 -12.34
C ASP A 109 -16.99 -0.77 -12.58
N ALA A 110 -16.97 -1.27 -13.81
CA ALA A 110 -17.50 -2.59 -14.14
C ALA A 110 -16.65 -3.70 -13.49
N ALA A 111 -15.33 -3.56 -13.54
CA ALA A 111 -14.40 -4.48 -12.89
C ALA A 111 -14.62 -4.57 -11.39
N LEU A 112 -14.77 -3.42 -10.69
CA LEU A 112 -15.00 -3.38 -9.25
C LEU A 112 -16.32 -4.03 -8.86
N ARG A 113 -17.40 -3.81 -9.64
CA ARG A 113 -18.70 -4.48 -9.42
C ARG A 113 -18.59 -5.99 -9.57
N ASP A 114 -17.88 -6.46 -10.59
CA ASP A 114 -17.71 -7.88 -10.86
C ASP A 114 -16.86 -8.58 -9.81
N TYR A 115 -15.76 -7.95 -9.36
CA TYR A 115 -14.98 -8.47 -8.23
C TYR A 115 -15.81 -8.52 -6.93
N ALA A 116 -16.63 -7.48 -6.67
CA ALA A 116 -17.52 -7.47 -5.52
C ALA A 116 -18.53 -8.62 -5.57
N GLN A 117 -19.10 -8.90 -6.74
CA GLN A 117 -20.03 -9.99 -6.91
C GLN A 117 -19.34 -11.37 -6.77
N ALA A 118 -18.13 -11.51 -7.32
CA ALA A 118 -17.33 -12.73 -7.16
C ALA A 118 -17.05 -13.03 -5.67
N ILE A 119 -16.70 -12.00 -4.90
CA ILE A 119 -16.44 -12.08 -3.45
C ILE A 119 -17.74 -12.35 -2.66
N HIS A 120 -18.85 -11.74 -3.06
CA HIS A 120 -20.14 -12.00 -2.42
C HIS A 120 -20.55 -13.46 -2.58
N LEU A 121 -20.36 -14.06 -3.75
CA LEU A 121 -20.66 -15.45 -4.02
C LEU A 121 -19.67 -16.43 -3.38
N ASP A 122 -18.41 -16.06 -3.28
CA ASP A 122 -17.36 -16.84 -2.65
C ASP A 122 -16.47 -15.92 -1.78
N PRO A 123 -16.80 -15.74 -0.49
CA PRO A 123 -16.02 -14.93 0.43
C PRO A 123 -14.58 -15.44 0.69
N ALA A 124 -14.26 -16.66 0.25
CA ALA A 124 -12.92 -17.21 0.32
C ALA A 124 -12.13 -17.08 -1.00
N TYR A 125 -12.71 -16.41 -2.00
CA TYR A 125 -12.09 -16.30 -3.31
C TYR A 125 -10.92 -15.29 -3.32
N ARG A 126 -9.79 -15.73 -2.82
CA ARG A 126 -8.56 -14.95 -2.65
C ARG A 126 -8.19 -14.11 -3.90
N ARG A 127 -8.23 -14.71 -5.11
CA ARG A 127 -7.84 -14.02 -6.35
C ARG A 127 -8.71 -12.80 -6.67
N ALA A 128 -10.00 -12.84 -6.31
CA ALA A 128 -10.89 -11.70 -6.52
C ALA A 128 -10.49 -10.52 -5.62
N TYR A 129 -10.15 -10.78 -4.35
CA TYR A 129 -9.59 -9.76 -3.46
C TYR A 129 -8.26 -9.21 -3.98
N GLU A 130 -7.32 -10.08 -4.37
CA GLU A 130 -6.00 -9.65 -4.85
C GLU A 130 -6.09 -8.74 -6.08
N ASN A 131 -6.98 -9.08 -7.03
CA ASN A 131 -7.18 -8.25 -8.22
C ASN A 131 -7.92 -6.95 -7.91
N ARG A 132 -8.92 -6.98 -7.00
CA ARG A 132 -9.62 -5.77 -6.56
C ARG A 132 -8.68 -4.84 -5.80
N VAL A 133 -7.86 -5.35 -4.89
CA VAL A 133 -6.82 -4.58 -4.18
C VAL A 133 -5.88 -3.89 -5.17
N ARG A 134 -5.37 -4.62 -6.17
CA ARG A 134 -4.47 -4.03 -7.18
C ARG A 134 -5.13 -2.88 -7.92
N LEU A 135 -6.39 -3.05 -8.33
CA LEU A 135 -7.14 -2.00 -9.00
C LEU A 135 -7.41 -0.80 -8.07
N LEU A 136 -7.81 -1.06 -6.83
CA LEU A 136 -8.05 -0.01 -5.84
C LEU A 136 -6.75 0.75 -5.49
N GLU A 137 -5.60 0.08 -5.38
CA GLU A 137 -4.30 0.74 -5.20
C GLU A 137 -3.99 1.70 -6.36
N GLU A 138 -4.23 1.28 -7.61
CA GLU A 138 -4.02 2.12 -8.79
C GLU A 138 -4.94 3.36 -8.77
N LEU A 139 -6.23 3.16 -8.51
CA LEU A 139 -7.22 4.24 -8.49
C LEU A 139 -6.96 5.25 -7.36
N THR A 140 -6.65 4.75 -6.15
CA THR A 140 -6.43 5.60 -4.98
C THR A 140 -5.04 6.26 -4.92
N ALA A 141 -4.12 5.88 -5.81
CA ALA A 141 -2.83 6.54 -5.93
C ALA A 141 -2.93 7.94 -6.54
N SER A 142 -3.86 8.14 -7.47
CA SER A 142 -4.03 9.40 -8.22
C SER A 142 -5.06 10.33 -7.57
N THR A 143 -6.16 9.78 -7.08
CA THR A 143 -7.27 10.50 -6.44
C THR A 143 -7.67 9.76 -5.17
N PRO A 144 -7.43 10.35 -3.98
CA PRO A 144 -7.88 9.74 -2.73
C PRO A 144 -9.41 9.85 -2.63
N ASP A 145 -10.11 8.79 -3.01
CA ASP A 145 -11.54 8.60 -2.75
C ASP A 145 -11.72 7.82 -1.45
N GLU A 146 -12.45 8.38 -0.51
CA GLU A 146 -12.63 7.79 0.82
C GLU A 146 -13.34 6.43 0.76
N THR A 147 -14.31 6.27 -0.15
CA THR A 147 -15.04 5.02 -0.33
C THR A 147 -14.13 3.91 -0.87
N LEU A 148 -13.31 4.23 -1.88
CA LEU A 148 -12.34 3.29 -2.45
C LEU A 148 -11.24 2.95 -1.44
N LEU A 149 -10.79 3.92 -0.64
CA LEU A 149 -9.83 3.68 0.44
C LEU A 149 -10.41 2.75 1.52
N GLN A 150 -11.68 2.95 1.91
CA GLN A 150 -12.34 2.06 2.87
C GLN A 150 -12.44 0.65 2.33
N GLN A 151 -12.86 0.49 1.08
CA GLN A 151 -12.93 -0.82 0.43
C GLN A 151 -11.55 -1.50 0.37
N LEU A 152 -10.49 -0.73 0.08
CA LEU A 152 -9.11 -1.22 0.06
C LEU A 152 -8.66 -1.70 1.45
N ALA A 153 -9.00 -0.96 2.53
CA ALA A 153 -8.69 -1.36 3.89
C ALA A 153 -9.41 -2.66 4.29
N ASP A 154 -10.69 -2.79 3.90
CA ASP A 154 -11.49 -3.98 4.18
C ASP A 154 -10.96 -5.22 3.44
N ASP A 155 -10.52 -5.04 2.20
CA ASP A 155 -9.92 -6.10 1.40
C ASP A 155 -8.59 -6.58 1.96
N TYR A 156 -7.73 -5.67 2.40
CA TYR A 156 -6.51 -6.05 3.10
C TYR A 156 -6.80 -6.82 4.39
N GLY A 157 -7.81 -6.40 5.15
CA GLY A 157 -8.27 -7.13 6.33
C GLY A 157 -8.77 -8.54 6.01
N SER A 158 -9.43 -8.71 4.87
CA SER A 158 -9.92 -10.00 4.38
C SER A 158 -8.78 -10.90 3.92
N LEU A 159 -7.84 -10.37 3.13
CA LEU A 159 -6.63 -11.09 2.70
C LEU A 159 -5.77 -11.53 3.90
N ALA A 160 -5.65 -10.69 4.92
CA ALA A 160 -4.94 -11.06 6.15
C ALA A 160 -5.54 -12.30 6.84
N ARG A 161 -6.88 -12.44 6.81
CA ARG A 161 -7.57 -13.63 7.34
C ARG A 161 -7.46 -14.85 6.43
N LEU A 162 -7.51 -14.64 5.12
CA LEU A 162 -7.47 -15.72 4.13
C LEU A 162 -6.07 -16.30 3.93
N ILE A 163 -5.02 -15.53 4.26
CA ILE A 163 -3.62 -15.90 4.02
C ILE A 163 -2.83 -15.68 5.32
N PRO A 164 -2.93 -16.60 6.30
CA PRO A 164 -2.29 -16.43 7.60
C PRO A 164 -0.77 -16.24 7.53
N GLU A 165 -0.11 -16.87 6.56
CA GLU A 165 1.33 -16.70 6.31
C GLU A 165 1.72 -15.29 5.85
N ALA A 166 0.76 -14.53 5.33
CA ALA A 166 0.91 -13.15 4.90
C ALA A 166 0.09 -12.16 5.76
N GLU A 167 -0.37 -12.57 6.94
CA GLU A 167 -1.18 -11.71 7.81
C GLU A 167 -0.46 -10.40 8.13
N ALA A 168 0.80 -10.45 8.57
CA ALA A 168 1.54 -9.27 8.99
C ALA A 168 1.65 -8.19 7.89
N PRO A 169 2.07 -8.47 6.64
CA PRO A 169 2.14 -7.47 5.59
C PRO A 169 0.76 -6.92 5.19
N TYR A 170 -0.30 -7.73 5.18
CA TYR A 170 -1.63 -7.24 4.86
C TYR A 170 -2.21 -6.37 5.96
N ARG A 171 -2.03 -6.74 7.24
CA ARG A 171 -2.42 -5.90 8.38
C ARG A 171 -1.67 -4.58 8.41
N TYR A 172 -0.38 -4.59 8.11
CA TYR A 172 0.41 -3.37 7.99
C TYR A 172 -0.15 -2.45 6.88
N ARG A 173 -0.42 -2.98 5.69
CA ARG A 173 -1.01 -2.20 4.59
C ARG A 173 -2.39 -1.68 4.94
N GLN A 174 -3.24 -2.50 5.59
CA GLN A 174 -4.52 -2.06 6.14
C GLN A 174 -4.35 -0.85 7.04
N GLY A 175 -3.42 -0.90 7.99
CA GLY A 175 -3.12 0.19 8.90
C GLY A 175 -2.72 1.48 8.18
N LEU A 176 -1.89 1.39 7.14
CA LEU A 176 -1.49 2.56 6.34
C LEU A 176 -2.67 3.22 5.62
N ILE A 177 -3.61 2.44 5.09
CA ILE A 177 -4.83 2.98 4.46
C ILE A 177 -5.73 3.63 5.50
N LEU A 178 -5.89 3.02 6.68
CA LEU A 178 -6.68 3.57 7.78
C LEU A 178 -6.07 4.88 8.33
N VAL A 179 -4.75 5.03 8.33
CA VAL A 179 -4.09 6.33 8.62
C VAL A 179 -4.50 7.39 7.59
N ARG A 180 -4.54 7.05 6.30
CA ARG A 180 -5.00 7.97 5.24
C ARG A 180 -6.46 8.38 5.41
N LEU A 181 -7.30 7.48 5.92
CA LEU A 181 -8.70 7.72 6.27
C LEU A 181 -8.86 8.50 7.60
N ASN A 182 -7.74 8.82 8.28
CA ASN A 182 -7.71 9.43 9.61
C ASN A 182 -8.42 8.60 10.70
N ASP A 183 -8.65 7.31 10.47
CA ASP A 183 -9.13 6.38 11.50
C ASP A 183 -7.95 5.81 12.29
N ARG A 184 -7.49 6.62 13.25
CA ARG A 184 -6.32 6.27 14.08
C ARG A 184 -6.56 5.04 14.95
N THR A 185 -7.79 4.81 15.36
CA THR A 185 -8.13 3.66 16.22
C THR A 185 -8.01 2.36 15.45
N ALA A 186 -8.68 2.25 14.32
CA ALA A 186 -8.61 1.07 13.47
C ALA A 186 -7.18 0.87 12.90
N ALA A 187 -6.47 1.95 12.56
CA ALA A 187 -5.07 1.88 12.13
C ALA A 187 -4.17 1.25 13.20
N ARG A 188 -4.30 1.68 14.46
CA ARG A 188 -3.55 1.08 15.58
C ARG A 188 -3.86 -0.40 15.75
N GLU A 189 -5.14 -0.79 15.71
CA GLU A 189 -5.54 -2.20 15.79
C GLU A 189 -4.95 -3.05 14.66
N ALA A 190 -4.88 -2.49 13.46
CA ALA A 190 -4.25 -3.16 12.32
C ALA A 190 -2.73 -3.32 12.51
N PHE A 191 -2.02 -2.29 12.99
CA PHE A 191 -0.60 -2.40 13.33
C PHE A 191 -0.35 -3.36 14.50
N ASP A 192 -1.22 -3.36 15.51
CA ASP A 192 -1.18 -4.33 16.61
C ASP A 192 -1.28 -5.77 16.08
N ALA A 193 -2.17 -6.01 15.14
CA ALA A 193 -2.32 -7.32 14.51
C ALA A 193 -1.08 -7.68 13.67
N ALA A 194 -0.52 -6.73 12.92
CA ALA A 194 0.71 -6.94 12.16
C ALA A 194 1.89 -7.31 13.07
N ILE A 195 2.03 -6.65 14.21
CA ILE A 195 3.10 -6.90 15.19
C ILE A 195 2.85 -8.22 15.93
N ARG A 196 1.60 -8.58 16.25
CA ARG A 196 1.30 -9.91 16.82
C ARG A 196 1.68 -11.04 15.87
N ALA A 197 1.36 -10.89 14.57
CA ALA A 197 1.70 -11.87 13.54
C ALA A 197 3.21 -11.93 13.26
N ARG A 198 3.89 -10.78 13.35
CA ARG A 198 5.35 -10.68 13.18
C ARG A 198 5.94 -9.65 14.16
N PRO A 199 6.42 -10.09 15.34
CA PRO A 199 6.98 -9.18 16.35
C PRO A 199 8.19 -8.34 15.90
N GLN A 200 8.84 -8.75 14.81
CA GLN A 200 9.97 -8.05 14.20
C GLN A 200 9.57 -7.15 13.02
N HIS A 201 8.30 -6.78 12.89
CA HIS A 201 7.84 -5.90 11.82
C HIS A 201 8.18 -4.44 12.13
N VAL A 202 9.38 -4.02 11.75
CA VAL A 202 9.96 -2.69 12.08
C VAL A 202 9.04 -1.54 11.66
N ASP A 203 8.51 -1.61 10.44
CA ASP A 203 7.66 -0.54 9.91
C ASP A 203 6.34 -0.42 10.68
N ALA A 204 5.74 -1.55 11.09
CA ALA A 204 4.50 -1.51 11.88
C ALA A 204 4.75 -0.96 13.30
N LEU A 205 5.91 -1.28 13.92
CA LEU A 205 6.32 -0.67 15.18
C LEU A 205 6.51 0.85 15.04
N TYR A 206 7.15 1.28 13.97
CA TYR A 206 7.35 2.69 13.69
C TYR A 206 6.02 3.45 13.51
N GLU A 207 5.13 2.95 12.68
CA GLU A 207 3.83 3.58 12.43
C GLU A 207 2.95 3.60 13.69
N ARG A 208 2.94 2.51 14.48
CA ARG A 208 2.22 2.48 15.76
C ARG A 208 2.80 3.49 16.76
N ALA A 209 4.11 3.65 16.81
CA ALA A 209 4.76 4.66 17.63
C ALA A 209 4.31 6.08 17.26
N LEU A 210 4.16 6.38 15.98
CA LEU A 210 3.63 7.68 15.53
C LEU A 210 2.18 7.89 15.98
N LEU A 211 1.35 6.85 15.95
CA LEU A 211 -0.02 6.93 16.46
C LEU A 211 -0.04 7.13 17.99
N HIS A 212 0.81 6.43 18.75
CA HIS A 212 0.95 6.65 20.19
C HIS A 212 1.41 8.08 20.50
N TYR A 213 2.39 8.60 19.77
CA TYR A 213 2.82 9.98 19.88
C TYR A 213 1.69 10.98 19.61
N ALA A 214 0.90 10.76 18.57
CA ALA A 214 -0.20 11.64 18.20
C ALA A 214 -1.33 11.73 19.25
N VAL A 215 -1.47 10.71 20.11
CA VAL A 215 -2.42 10.72 21.24
C VAL A 215 -1.76 11.07 22.58
N GLY A 216 -0.46 11.41 22.59
CA GLY A 216 0.28 11.80 23.77
C GLY A 216 0.79 10.64 24.64
N ASP A 217 0.66 9.38 24.19
CA ASP A 217 1.25 8.23 24.88
C ASP A 217 2.73 8.09 24.53
N LEU A 218 3.52 9.00 25.11
CA LEU A 218 4.96 9.10 24.83
C LEU A 218 5.73 7.84 25.25
N ASN A 219 5.28 7.15 26.30
CA ASN A 219 5.96 5.97 26.80
C ASN A 219 5.77 4.77 25.87
N ALA A 220 4.56 4.53 25.38
CA ALA A 220 4.29 3.48 24.40
C ALA A 220 5.03 3.77 23.07
N ALA A 221 5.03 5.03 22.63
CA ALA A 221 5.76 5.44 21.44
C ALA A 221 7.26 5.16 21.53
N LEU A 222 7.90 5.48 22.68
CA LEU A 222 9.32 5.17 22.91
C LEU A 222 9.60 3.68 22.92
N ALA A 223 8.76 2.87 23.56
CA ALA A 223 8.93 1.42 23.64
C ALA A 223 8.94 0.77 22.25
N ASP A 224 8.05 1.22 21.37
CA ASP A 224 7.98 0.76 19.99
C ASP A 224 9.21 1.18 19.18
N LEU A 225 9.63 2.45 19.29
CA LEU A 225 10.81 2.95 18.57
C LEU A 225 12.12 2.32 19.09
N ASP A 226 12.24 2.07 20.38
CA ASP A 226 13.40 1.36 20.95
C ASP A 226 13.46 -0.06 20.42
N THR A 227 12.30 -0.71 20.26
CA THR A 227 12.23 -2.03 19.64
C THR A 227 12.58 -1.98 18.16
N ALA A 228 12.02 -1.02 17.42
CA ALA A 228 12.32 -0.81 16.00
C ALA A 228 13.82 -0.55 15.75
N LEU A 229 14.44 0.29 16.58
CA LEU A 229 15.87 0.61 16.48
C LEU A 229 16.80 -0.54 16.90
N ARG A 230 16.36 -1.39 17.84
CA ARG A 230 17.09 -2.63 18.15
C ARG A 230 17.09 -3.59 16.97
N LEU A 231 15.98 -3.68 16.25
CA LEU A 231 15.82 -4.53 15.07
C LEU A 231 16.49 -3.94 13.82
N SER A 232 16.43 -2.62 13.67
CA SER A 232 16.99 -1.88 12.54
C SER A 232 17.80 -0.66 13.02
N PRO A 233 19.07 -0.86 13.40
CA PRO A 233 19.92 0.22 13.96
C PRO A 233 20.27 1.35 12.98
N ARG A 234 19.90 1.20 11.70
CA ARG A 234 20.18 2.19 10.66
C ARG A 234 18.93 2.94 10.18
N ALA A 235 17.83 2.88 10.92
CA ALA A 235 16.59 3.56 10.60
C ALA A 235 16.65 5.05 11.01
N ALA A 236 17.09 5.92 10.12
CA ALA A 236 17.24 7.36 10.39
C ALA A 236 15.90 8.02 10.81
N ASN A 237 14.79 7.62 10.20
CA ASN A 237 13.45 8.09 10.54
C ASN A 237 13.03 7.69 11.96
N ALA A 238 13.40 6.51 12.43
CA ALA A 238 13.08 6.06 13.78
C ALA A 238 13.90 6.83 14.86
N TYR A 239 15.16 7.15 14.57
CA TYR A 239 15.92 8.07 15.45
C TYR A 239 15.29 9.45 15.48
N TYR A 240 14.93 10.01 14.33
CA TYR A 240 14.26 11.31 14.27
C TYR A 240 12.96 11.32 15.08
N ALA A 241 12.09 10.34 14.88
CA ALA A 241 10.84 10.20 15.61
C ALA A 241 11.07 10.06 17.13
N ARG A 242 12.04 9.23 17.55
CA ARG A 242 12.39 9.08 18.96
C ARG A 242 12.93 10.39 19.55
N GLY A 243 13.71 11.12 18.80
CA GLY A 243 14.19 12.44 19.17
C GLY A 243 13.04 13.45 19.43
N LEU A 244 12.03 13.46 18.56
CA LEU A 244 10.84 14.30 18.76
C LEU A 244 10.08 13.93 20.04
N ILE A 245 9.94 12.65 20.33
CA ILE A 245 9.24 12.18 21.52
C ILE A 245 10.03 12.53 22.79
N ARG A 246 11.36 12.33 22.79
CA ARG A 246 12.24 12.72 23.92
C ARG A 246 12.21 14.22 24.17
N HIS A 247 12.20 15.01 23.11
CA HIS A 247 12.02 16.46 23.23
C HIS A 247 10.67 16.81 23.89
N ALA A 248 9.58 16.16 23.45
CA ALA A 248 8.25 16.34 24.04
C ALA A 248 8.18 15.90 25.51
N GLN A 249 9.01 14.94 25.93
CA GLN A 249 9.14 14.53 27.34
C GLN A 249 10.01 15.50 28.19
N GLY A 250 10.61 16.53 27.58
CA GLY A 250 11.51 17.44 28.26
C GLY A 250 12.93 16.89 28.45
N ASP A 251 13.34 15.93 27.61
CA ASP A 251 14.72 15.44 27.55
C ASP A 251 15.43 15.92 26.29
N PRO A 252 15.82 17.19 26.20
CA PRO A 252 16.48 17.76 25.03
C PRO A 252 17.86 17.18 24.76
N ARG A 253 18.55 16.65 25.78
CA ARG A 253 19.87 16.06 25.60
C ARG A 253 19.78 14.76 24.79
N SER A 254 18.88 13.87 25.17
CA SER A 254 18.66 12.63 24.45
C SER A 254 18.03 12.89 23.08
N ALA A 255 17.18 13.91 22.94
CA ALA A 255 16.62 14.34 21.66
C ALA A 255 17.72 14.76 20.67
N ILE A 256 18.66 15.63 21.11
CA ILE A 256 19.80 16.07 20.31
C ILE A 256 20.67 14.89 19.86
N ALA A 257 20.90 13.93 20.76
CA ALA A 257 21.67 12.73 20.43
C ALA A 257 20.96 11.90 19.35
N ASP A 258 19.65 11.70 19.45
CA ASP A 258 18.86 10.97 18.44
C ASP A 258 18.80 11.69 17.09
N PHE A 259 18.57 13.01 17.08
CA PHE A 259 18.65 13.80 15.84
C PHE A 259 20.06 13.73 15.23
N GLY A 260 21.10 13.70 16.08
CA GLY A 260 22.48 13.48 15.64
C GLY A 260 22.69 12.15 14.95
N GLN A 261 22.12 11.06 15.48
CA GLN A 261 22.16 9.76 14.84
C GLN A 261 21.37 9.72 13.52
N ALA A 262 20.20 10.35 13.48
CA ALA A 262 19.42 10.49 12.25
C ALA A 262 20.24 11.19 11.14
N LEU A 263 20.94 12.27 11.49
CA LEU A 263 21.79 13.05 10.58
C LEU A 263 23.11 12.36 10.21
N LEU A 264 23.63 11.48 11.07
CA LEU A 264 24.77 10.62 10.73
C LEU A 264 24.39 9.60 9.66
N LEU A 265 23.18 9.05 9.76
CA LEU A 265 22.66 8.06 8.81
C LEU A 265 22.14 8.69 7.51
N ARG A 266 21.56 9.88 7.63
CA ARG A 266 21.03 10.66 6.49
C ARG A 266 21.45 12.13 6.68
N PRO A 267 22.59 12.54 6.12
CA PRO A 267 23.11 13.90 6.27
C PRO A 267 22.19 14.99 5.73
N ASP A 268 21.44 14.69 4.67
CA ASP A 268 20.47 15.59 4.04
C ASP A 268 19.06 15.28 4.53
N TYR A 269 18.83 15.46 5.85
CA TYR A 269 17.55 15.28 6.52
C TYR A 269 17.08 16.64 7.11
N PRO A 270 16.36 17.46 6.29
CA PRO A 270 16.00 18.81 6.71
C PRO A 270 15.20 18.88 8.00
N GLU A 271 14.23 17.96 8.18
CA GLU A 271 13.39 17.90 9.37
C GLU A 271 14.23 17.64 10.63
N ALA A 272 15.23 16.76 10.55
CA ALA A 272 16.11 16.47 11.66
C ALA A 272 17.06 17.64 11.95
N LEU A 273 17.54 18.37 10.93
CA LEU A 273 18.31 19.60 11.10
C LEU A 273 17.48 20.69 11.80
N ILE A 274 16.24 20.91 11.36
CA ILE A 274 15.32 21.89 11.97
C ILE A 274 15.07 21.52 13.43
N ALA A 275 14.72 20.26 13.72
CA ALA A 275 14.41 19.81 15.07
C ALA A 275 15.61 19.94 16.00
N ARG A 276 16.83 19.54 15.55
CA ARG A 276 18.04 19.64 16.35
C ARG A 276 18.44 21.07 16.60
N ALA A 277 18.40 21.93 15.57
CA ALA A 277 18.72 23.34 15.72
C ALA A 277 17.73 24.07 16.64
N ALA A 278 16.43 23.77 16.55
CA ALA A 278 15.43 24.31 17.46
C ALA A 278 15.71 23.89 18.89
N THR A 279 16.02 22.62 19.12
CA THR A 279 16.36 22.10 20.47
C THR A 279 17.65 22.72 21.00
N TYR A 280 18.68 22.94 20.18
CA TYR A 280 19.89 23.66 20.56
C TYR A 280 19.58 25.12 20.97
N ALA A 281 18.75 25.82 20.17
CA ALA A 281 18.37 27.20 20.48
C ALA A 281 17.58 27.30 21.79
N GLU A 282 16.71 26.34 22.09
CA GLU A 282 16.00 26.24 23.36
C GLU A 282 16.92 26.06 24.58
N GLN A 283 18.02 25.34 24.35
CA GLN A 283 19.05 25.14 25.38
C GLN A 283 20.09 26.30 25.43
N GLY A 284 19.89 27.38 24.69
CA GLY A 284 20.84 28.51 24.62
C GLY A 284 22.12 28.23 23.82
N ASN A 285 22.24 27.06 23.19
CA ASN A 285 23.38 26.70 22.35
C ASN A 285 23.23 27.28 20.93
N ILE A 286 23.27 28.59 20.81
CA ILE A 286 23.08 29.33 19.59
C ILE A 286 24.14 28.98 18.54
N THR A 287 25.36 28.68 18.95
CA THR A 287 26.45 28.31 18.02
C THR A 287 26.14 27.02 17.28
N ALA A 288 25.70 25.98 17.99
CA ALA A 288 25.32 24.72 17.38
C ALA A 288 24.05 24.84 16.48
N ALA A 289 23.06 25.64 16.97
CA ALA A 289 21.86 25.93 16.19
C ALA A 289 22.19 26.63 14.87
N ARG A 290 23.12 27.60 14.85
CA ARG A 290 23.58 28.27 13.63
C ARG A 290 24.30 27.33 12.68
N ALA A 291 25.07 26.38 13.19
CA ALA A 291 25.75 25.39 12.35
C ALA A 291 24.74 24.50 11.59
N ASP A 292 23.68 24.05 12.27
CA ASP A 292 22.62 23.27 11.60
C ASP A 292 21.79 24.12 10.63
N LEU A 293 21.47 25.37 10.98
CA LEU A 293 20.79 26.29 10.07
C LEU A 293 21.61 26.55 8.80
N LYS A 294 22.94 26.72 8.93
CA LYS A 294 23.83 26.89 7.77
C LYS A 294 23.76 25.66 6.85
N ARG A 295 23.81 24.44 7.39
CA ARG A 295 23.65 23.22 6.60
C ARG A 295 22.28 23.15 5.91
N LEU A 296 21.22 23.56 6.63
CA LEU A 296 19.85 23.60 6.10
C LEU A 296 19.75 24.60 4.93
N ASP A 297 20.46 25.73 4.98
CA ASP A 297 20.50 26.73 3.90
C ASP A 297 21.21 26.22 2.63
N GLU A 298 22.06 25.21 2.74
CA GLU A 298 22.76 24.55 1.64
C GLU A 298 21.86 23.50 0.92
N LEU A 299 20.73 23.11 1.54
CA LEU A 299 19.83 22.10 1.00
C LEU A 299 18.71 22.73 0.14
N GLN A 300 18.31 22.00 -0.91
CA GLN A 300 17.09 22.32 -1.64
C GLN A 300 15.87 21.83 -0.84
N LEU A 301 15.23 22.74 -0.13
CA LEU A 301 14.13 22.42 0.78
C LEU A 301 12.79 22.29 0.05
N ASP A 302 11.97 21.37 0.53
CA ASP A 302 10.54 21.36 0.21
C ASP A 302 9.90 22.70 0.64
N PRO A 303 9.05 23.33 -0.19
CA PRO A 303 8.34 24.55 0.15
C PRO A 303 7.62 24.50 1.50
N ALA A 304 7.11 23.34 1.91
CA ALA A 304 6.45 23.15 3.18
C ALA A 304 7.36 23.38 4.41
N LEU A 305 8.68 23.23 4.26
CA LEU A 305 9.66 23.43 5.36
C LEU A 305 10.21 24.86 5.44
N GLN A 306 9.94 25.71 4.44
CA GLN A 306 10.42 27.11 4.42
C GLN A 306 9.95 27.94 5.64
N PRO A 307 8.68 27.87 6.07
CA PRO A 307 8.22 28.59 7.28
C PRO A 307 8.95 28.15 8.55
N ALA A 308 9.21 26.86 8.71
CA ALA A 308 9.92 26.34 9.88
C ALA A 308 11.39 26.82 9.89
N ARG A 309 12.06 26.81 8.74
CA ARG A 309 13.41 27.36 8.61
C ARG A 309 13.46 28.86 8.95
N GLU A 310 12.51 29.64 8.44
CA GLU A 310 12.49 31.10 8.70
C GLU A 310 12.20 31.40 10.18
N THR A 311 11.27 30.69 10.79
CA THR A 311 11.01 30.78 12.25
C THR A 311 12.28 30.49 13.05
N LEU A 312 13.01 29.45 12.68
CA LEU A 312 14.27 29.07 13.30
C LEU A 312 15.33 30.19 13.13
N ARG A 313 15.44 30.77 11.94
CA ARG A 313 16.37 31.87 11.65
C ARG A 313 16.08 33.09 12.51
N ILE A 314 14.83 33.49 12.65
CA ILE A 314 14.41 34.62 13.51
C ILE A 314 14.78 34.34 14.98
N ARG A 315 14.47 33.14 15.45
CA ARG A 315 14.74 32.73 16.84
C ARG A 315 16.25 32.73 17.18
N ILE A 316 17.09 32.23 16.27
CA ILE A 316 18.54 32.15 16.45
C ILE A 316 19.22 33.53 16.37
N ASN A 317 18.64 34.48 15.65
CA ASN A 317 19.16 35.83 15.45
C ASN A 317 18.48 36.88 16.35
N ALA A 318 17.50 36.47 17.15
CA ALA A 318 16.93 37.36 18.17
C ALA A 318 18.00 37.81 19.16
N PRO A 319 18.02 39.10 19.59
CA PRO A 319 19.00 39.65 20.48
C PRO A 319 18.94 39.04 21.89
#